data_ac8186e16a9aca88cf9fd46980c933c6
#
_entry.id   ac8186e16a9aca88cf9fd46980c933c6
#
_cell.length_a   1.000
_cell.length_b   1.000
_cell.length_c   1.000
_cell.angle_alpha   90.00
_cell.angle_beta   90.00
_cell.angle_gamma   90.00
#
_symmetry.space_group_name_H-M   'P 1'
#
loop_
_entity.id
_entity.type
_entity.pdbx_description
1 polymer ?
#
loop_
_entity_poly.entity_id
_entity_poly.type
_entity_poly.pdbx_seq_one_letter_code
_entity_poly.pdbx_strand_id
1 'polypeptide(L)'
;HLGRCIYDGIYVGDDSDIPNVNGMRKDVVDALKEIGVPVLRWPGGCFADEYHWKDGIGPKEGRKKIVNTHWGGVVEDNSFGTHEFMELCSQIGCEPYIALNLGSGTVREASEWIEYMTAPAGSSVANERVANGRTQPWKVKYIGIGNENWGCGGNMDPEYYASEYKRYQQFCKDCGDNHLYKIACGPNSDDYHWTEELMKRINRLHARAISLHYYTVLGNWEHKGSATEFDDKEYYITIQKTLHIADIIDKHLEIMDKYDPEHDI
;
A
#
# COMPACT_ATOMS: atom_id res chain seq x y z
N HIS A 1 3.62 8.07 -0.03
CA HIS A 1 5.06 7.91 -0.17
C HIS A 1 5.75 8.21 1.15
N LEU A 2 6.83 7.50 1.45
CA LEU A 2 7.77 7.86 2.50
C LEU A 2 8.59 9.11 2.10
N GLY A 3 9.56 9.50 2.93
CA GLY A 3 10.33 10.71 2.70
C GLY A 3 9.52 11.96 2.94
N ARG A 4 9.52 12.90 2.02
CA ARG A 4 8.90 14.23 2.20
C ARG A 4 7.43 14.23 2.56
N CYS A 5 6.69 13.15 2.27
CA CYS A 5 5.26 13.08 2.59
C CYS A 5 5.01 12.64 4.02
N ILE A 6 5.90 11.84 4.59
CA ILE A 6 5.79 11.32 5.96
C ILE A 6 6.64 12.15 6.90
N TYR A 7 7.97 12.21 6.66
CA TYR A 7 8.90 12.92 7.52
C TYR A 7 8.69 14.43 7.45
N ASP A 8 8.55 15.07 8.59
CA ASP A 8 8.17 16.47 8.81
C ASP A 8 6.77 16.85 8.31
N GLY A 9 6.16 16.02 7.47
CA GLY A 9 4.80 16.19 6.97
C GLY A 9 3.75 15.61 7.91
N ILE A 10 3.85 14.31 8.23
CA ILE A 10 2.92 13.59 9.12
C ILE A 10 3.61 13.20 10.42
N TYR A 11 4.84 12.72 10.33
CA TYR A 11 5.65 12.25 11.43
C TYR A 11 6.82 13.21 11.68
N VAL A 12 6.87 13.76 12.89
CA VAL A 12 7.89 14.74 13.32
C VAL A 12 8.77 14.23 14.45
N GLY A 13 8.49 13.02 14.96
CA GLY A 13 9.17 12.48 16.14
C GLY A 13 8.61 13.03 17.46
N ASP A 14 8.86 12.29 18.53
CA ASP A 14 8.26 12.57 19.85
C ASP A 14 8.83 13.86 20.48
N ASP A 15 10.09 14.19 20.17
CA ASP A 15 10.81 15.34 20.73
C ASP A 15 10.60 16.65 19.94
N SER A 16 9.71 16.67 18.95
CA SER A 16 9.45 17.85 18.12
C SER A 16 8.64 18.90 18.88
N ASP A 17 8.98 20.19 18.68
CA ASP A 17 8.19 21.34 19.16
C ASP A 17 6.83 21.48 18.44
N ILE A 18 6.63 20.81 17.32
CA ILE A 18 5.36 20.77 16.59
C ILE A 18 4.38 19.90 17.40
N PRO A 19 3.14 20.41 17.70
CA PRO A 19 2.16 19.63 18.44
C PRO A 19 1.93 18.25 17.82
N ASN A 20 2.24 17.21 18.59
CA ASN A 20 2.17 15.82 18.12
C ASN A 20 1.67 14.88 19.24
N VAL A 21 1.30 13.66 18.85
CA VAL A 21 1.05 12.53 19.74
C VAL A 21 1.84 11.34 19.21
N ASN A 22 2.76 10.84 20.00
CA ASN A 22 3.67 9.75 19.59
C ASN A 22 4.36 10.05 18.23
N GLY A 23 4.83 11.28 18.06
CA GLY A 23 5.48 11.76 16.84
C GLY A 23 4.56 12.09 15.67
N MET A 24 3.26 11.81 15.74
CA MET A 24 2.28 12.14 14.68
C MET A 24 1.77 13.55 14.86
N ARG A 25 1.84 14.40 13.84
CA ARG A 25 1.35 15.77 13.86
C ARG A 25 -0.15 15.81 14.16
N LYS A 26 -0.50 16.52 15.22
CA LYS A 26 -1.89 16.60 15.68
C LYS A 26 -2.82 17.24 14.64
N ASP A 27 -2.39 18.31 13.98
CA ASP A 27 -3.17 19.02 12.96
C ASP A 27 -3.51 18.12 11.77
N VAL A 28 -2.55 17.30 11.32
CA VAL A 28 -2.75 16.36 10.22
C VAL A 28 -3.67 15.20 10.62
N VAL A 29 -3.45 14.62 11.80
CA VAL A 29 -4.32 13.55 12.33
C VAL A 29 -5.76 14.04 12.50
N ASP A 30 -5.95 15.25 13.05
CA ASP A 30 -7.29 15.83 13.25
C ASP A 30 -7.99 16.06 11.90
N ALA A 31 -7.29 16.58 10.89
CA ALA A 31 -7.83 16.76 9.53
C ALA A 31 -8.23 15.43 8.89
N LEU A 32 -7.40 14.39 9.02
CA LEU A 32 -7.71 13.06 8.49
C LEU A 32 -8.90 12.40 9.19
N LYS A 33 -9.09 12.67 10.49
CA LYS A 33 -10.30 12.27 11.23
C LYS A 33 -11.54 13.00 10.73
N GLU A 34 -11.44 14.30 10.50
CA GLU A 34 -12.57 15.13 10.06
C GLU A 34 -13.13 14.67 8.73
N ILE A 35 -12.25 14.28 7.77
CA ILE A 35 -12.68 13.73 6.47
C ILE A 35 -13.10 12.26 6.55
N GLY A 36 -12.94 11.60 7.70
CA GLY A 36 -13.39 10.23 7.92
C GLY A 36 -12.66 9.18 7.06
N VAL A 37 -11.33 9.24 7.01
CA VAL A 37 -10.53 8.28 6.23
C VAL A 37 -10.82 6.84 6.67
N PRO A 38 -11.39 5.97 5.81
CA PRO A 38 -11.75 4.60 6.19
C PRO A 38 -10.58 3.64 6.18
N VAL A 39 -9.63 3.82 5.26
CA VAL A 39 -8.49 2.93 5.03
C VAL A 39 -7.27 3.75 4.69
N LEU A 40 -6.12 3.40 5.25
CA LEU A 40 -4.84 4.03 4.91
C LEU A 40 -3.85 2.98 4.40
N ARG A 41 -3.28 3.20 3.20
CA ARG A 41 -2.34 2.29 2.54
C ARG A 41 -0.89 2.70 2.77
N TRP A 42 -0.05 1.74 3.17
CA TRP A 42 1.38 1.93 3.42
C TRP A 42 2.15 0.62 3.11
N PRO A 43 3.45 0.62 2.80
CA PRO A 43 4.37 1.77 2.70
C PRO A 43 4.22 2.61 1.42
N GLY A 44 3.25 2.35 0.59
CA GLY A 44 2.88 3.23 -0.50
C GLY A 44 2.84 2.57 -1.86
N GLY A 45 3.22 3.31 -2.90
CA GLY A 45 3.30 2.92 -4.30
C GLY A 45 4.61 2.20 -4.62
N CYS A 46 5.38 2.70 -5.60
CA CYS A 46 6.65 2.09 -6.04
C CYS A 46 7.65 1.82 -4.91
N PHE A 47 7.64 2.64 -3.86
CA PHE A 47 8.48 2.41 -2.68
C PHE A 47 8.15 1.09 -1.96
N ALA A 48 6.91 0.58 -2.05
CA ALA A 48 6.54 -0.68 -1.41
C ALA A 48 7.38 -1.86 -1.94
N ASP A 49 7.74 -1.83 -3.22
CA ASP A 49 8.49 -2.89 -3.87
C ASP A 49 10.02 -2.79 -3.72
N GLU A 50 10.52 -1.77 -3.02
CA GLU A 50 11.90 -1.66 -2.54
C GLU A 50 12.02 -1.59 -1.00
N TYR A 51 10.88 -1.56 -0.27
CA TYR A 51 10.85 -1.47 1.18
C TYR A 51 10.94 -2.84 1.86
N HIS A 52 11.93 -2.99 2.73
CA HIS A 52 12.12 -4.16 3.57
C HIS A 52 11.66 -3.85 5.00
N TRP A 53 10.57 -4.45 5.45
CA TRP A 53 9.89 -4.09 6.68
C TRP A 53 10.75 -4.22 7.95
N LYS A 54 11.74 -5.14 7.95
CA LYS A 54 12.68 -5.29 9.07
C LYS A 54 13.59 -4.08 9.24
N ASP A 55 13.81 -3.31 8.19
CA ASP A 55 14.59 -2.06 8.25
C ASP A 55 13.85 -0.97 9.06
N GLY A 56 12.51 -1.07 9.21
CA GLY A 56 11.65 -0.11 9.89
C GLY A 56 11.11 -0.58 11.26
N ILE A 57 11.74 -1.55 11.93
CA ILE A 57 11.35 -2.01 13.27
C ILE A 57 12.51 -1.92 14.25
N GLY A 58 12.22 -2.09 15.54
CA GLY A 58 13.23 -1.98 16.61
C GLY A 58 13.61 -0.53 16.93
N PRO A 59 14.68 -0.31 17.72
CA PRO A 59 15.15 1.02 18.11
C PRO A 59 15.48 1.88 16.88
N LYS A 60 14.98 3.11 16.84
CA LYS A 60 15.07 4.00 15.67
C LYS A 60 16.52 4.30 15.27
N GLU A 61 17.40 4.43 16.25
CA GLU A 61 18.84 4.73 16.04
C GLU A 61 19.58 3.62 15.30
N GLY A 62 19.08 2.40 15.40
CA GLY A 62 19.67 1.20 14.75
C GLY A 62 19.03 0.86 13.40
N ARG A 63 17.99 1.56 12.98
CA ARG A 63 17.28 1.27 11.73
C ARG A 63 18.15 1.58 10.51
N LYS A 64 18.08 0.74 9.50
CA LYS A 64 18.86 0.89 8.28
C LYS A 64 18.39 2.13 7.50
N LYS A 65 19.33 2.92 7.02
CA LYS A 65 19.06 4.03 6.11
C LYS A 65 19.19 3.54 4.67
N ILE A 66 18.19 3.85 3.85
CA ILE A 66 18.13 3.45 2.44
C ILE A 66 17.93 4.67 1.55
N VAL A 67 18.32 4.56 0.29
CA VAL A 67 17.98 5.57 -0.73
C VAL A 67 16.65 5.23 -1.34
N ASN A 68 15.69 6.16 -1.33
CA ASN A 68 14.44 6.02 -2.06
C ASN A 68 14.70 6.27 -3.55
N THR A 69 14.87 5.22 -4.33
CA THR A 69 15.31 5.33 -5.72
C THR A 69 14.22 5.86 -6.65
N HIS A 70 12.95 5.66 -6.30
CA HIS A 70 11.82 6.10 -7.11
C HIS A 70 11.43 7.57 -6.87
N TRP A 71 11.67 8.10 -5.65
CA TRP A 71 11.12 9.40 -5.25
C TRP A 71 12.19 10.36 -4.75
N GLY A 72 12.95 10.91 -5.70
CA GLY A 72 13.86 12.03 -5.48
C GLY A 72 15.22 11.66 -4.90
N GLY A 73 15.57 10.39 -4.80
CA GLY A 73 16.87 9.93 -4.30
C GLY A 73 17.15 10.33 -2.85
N VAL A 74 16.11 10.61 -2.07
CA VAL A 74 16.25 11.00 -0.66
C VAL A 74 16.62 9.79 0.20
N VAL A 75 17.33 10.05 1.31
CA VAL A 75 17.63 9.02 2.28
C VAL A 75 16.42 8.85 3.20
N GLU A 76 15.88 7.65 3.23
CA GLU A 76 14.89 7.20 4.20
C GLU A 76 15.62 6.64 5.42
N ASP A 77 15.38 7.18 6.60
CA ASP A 77 16.02 6.71 7.84
C ASP A 77 15.20 5.61 8.54
N ASN A 78 14.05 5.29 8.00
CA ASN A 78 13.12 4.29 8.51
C ASN A 78 12.64 4.54 9.96
N SER A 79 12.71 5.80 10.43
CA SER A 79 12.17 6.18 11.74
C SER A 79 10.64 6.07 11.79
N PHE A 80 9.98 6.06 10.62
CA PHE A 80 8.58 5.70 10.45
C PHE A 80 8.48 4.30 9.82
N GLY A 81 8.09 3.32 10.62
CA GLY A 81 7.95 1.93 10.20
C GLY A 81 6.62 1.33 10.61
N THR A 82 6.59 0.00 10.81
CA THR A 82 5.34 -0.73 11.11
C THR A 82 4.64 -0.20 12.36
N HIS A 83 5.36 0.03 13.45
CA HIS A 83 4.77 0.50 14.70
C HIS A 83 4.20 1.91 14.56
N GLU A 84 4.92 2.80 13.94
CA GLU A 84 4.52 4.19 13.71
C GLU A 84 3.31 4.26 12.76
N PHE A 85 3.28 3.43 11.72
CA PHE A 85 2.13 3.36 10.81
C PHE A 85 0.86 2.86 11.52
N MET A 86 0.97 1.80 12.33
CA MET A 86 -0.16 1.27 13.09
C MET A 86 -0.65 2.25 14.15
N GLU A 87 0.25 3.03 14.74
CA GLU A 87 -0.09 4.11 15.65
C GLU A 87 -0.87 5.22 14.92
N LEU A 88 -0.40 5.63 13.75
CA LEU A 88 -1.12 6.60 12.91
C LEU A 88 -2.55 6.12 12.58
N CYS A 89 -2.70 4.87 12.13
CA CYS A 89 -4.02 4.28 11.86
C CYS A 89 -4.91 4.27 13.11
N SER A 90 -4.35 3.94 14.27
CA SER A 90 -5.07 3.95 15.55
C SER A 90 -5.54 5.35 15.93
N GLN A 91 -4.69 6.37 15.75
CA GLN A 91 -5.05 7.76 16.05
C GLN A 91 -6.13 8.29 15.10
N ILE A 92 -6.06 7.98 13.82
CA ILE A 92 -7.07 8.38 12.82
C ILE A 92 -8.37 7.60 13.04
N GLY A 93 -8.30 6.35 13.46
CA GLY A 93 -9.43 5.43 13.55
C GLY A 93 -9.76 4.75 12.21
N CYS A 94 -8.75 4.47 11.40
CA CYS A 94 -8.89 3.84 10.08
C CYS A 94 -8.28 2.44 10.03
N GLU A 95 -8.71 1.64 9.04
CA GLU A 95 -8.14 0.32 8.78
C GLU A 95 -6.77 0.43 8.10
N PRO A 96 -5.76 -0.33 8.54
CA PRO A 96 -4.49 -0.43 7.82
C PRO A 96 -4.64 -1.28 6.55
N TYR A 97 -4.03 -0.80 5.46
CA TYR A 97 -3.81 -1.58 4.24
C TYR A 97 -2.30 -1.68 4.02
N ILE A 98 -1.75 -2.88 4.14
CA ILE A 98 -0.32 -3.13 3.97
C ILE A 98 -0.03 -3.60 2.55
N ALA A 99 0.84 -2.87 1.84
CA ALA A 99 1.36 -3.28 0.53
C ALA A 99 2.66 -4.07 0.72
N LEU A 100 2.64 -5.35 0.37
CA LEU A 100 3.80 -6.23 0.47
C LEU A 100 4.77 -6.01 -0.69
N ASN A 101 6.06 -6.18 -0.40
CA ASN A 101 7.13 -6.07 -1.39
C ASN A 101 7.18 -7.33 -2.26
N LEU A 102 6.66 -7.25 -3.48
CA LEU A 102 6.73 -8.30 -4.48
C LEU A 102 7.92 -8.08 -5.46
N GLY A 103 8.40 -6.86 -5.58
CA GLY A 103 9.45 -6.48 -6.52
C GLY A 103 10.83 -6.99 -6.10
N SER A 104 11.35 -6.53 -4.97
CA SER A 104 12.68 -6.91 -4.46
C SER A 104 12.64 -7.82 -3.23
N GLY A 105 11.45 -8.02 -2.64
CA GLY A 105 11.26 -8.84 -1.45
C GLY A 105 11.18 -10.33 -1.74
N THR A 106 10.93 -11.10 -0.69
CA THR A 106 10.76 -12.54 -0.77
C THR A 106 9.43 -12.99 -0.16
N VAL A 107 8.94 -14.15 -0.58
CA VAL A 107 7.76 -14.79 0.01
C VAL A 107 7.89 -14.95 1.52
N ARG A 108 9.09 -15.32 1.98
CA ARG A 108 9.38 -15.47 3.41
C ARG A 108 9.24 -14.14 4.15
N GLU A 109 9.80 -13.08 3.59
CA GLU A 109 9.72 -11.73 4.17
C GLU A 109 8.27 -11.25 4.28
N ALA A 110 7.46 -11.46 3.25
CA ALA A 110 6.03 -11.14 3.25
C ALA A 110 5.26 -11.92 4.33
N SER A 111 5.50 -13.23 4.42
CA SER A 111 4.90 -14.11 5.43
C SER A 111 5.31 -13.72 6.85
N GLU A 112 6.60 -13.47 7.09
CA GLU A 112 7.12 -13.04 8.39
C GLU A 112 6.55 -11.67 8.81
N TRP A 113 6.32 -10.76 7.86
CA TRP A 113 5.72 -9.46 8.20
C TRP A 113 4.27 -9.60 8.66
N ILE A 114 3.47 -10.44 7.98
CA ILE A 114 2.10 -10.75 8.41
C ILE A 114 2.12 -11.40 9.80
N GLU A 115 2.99 -12.38 10.02
CA GLU A 115 3.18 -13.04 11.32
C GLU A 115 3.57 -12.04 12.41
N TYR A 116 4.54 -11.16 12.13
CA TYR A 116 4.96 -10.10 13.04
C TYR A 116 3.80 -9.23 13.49
N MET A 117 2.96 -8.81 12.54
CA MET A 117 1.83 -7.91 12.84
C MET A 117 0.68 -8.63 13.55
N THR A 118 0.34 -9.85 13.15
CA THR A 118 -0.98 -10.43 13.43
C THR A 118 -0.95 -11.69 14.28
N ALA A 119 0.20 -12.36 14.45
CA ALA A 119 0.27 -13.58 15.25
C ALA A 119 0.30 -13.28 16.76
N PRO A 120 -0.35 -14.11 17.60
CA PRO A 120 -0.14 -14.09 19.04
C PRO A 120 1.33 -14.33 19.39
N ALA A 121 1.77 -13.85 20.56
CA ALA A 121 3.10 -14.13 21.06
C ALA A 121 3.35 -15.64 21.17
N GLY A 122 4.62 -16.08 20.93
CA GLY A 122 5.02 -17.49 20.99
C GLY A 122 6.02 -17.88 19.91
N SER A 123 5.84 -17.41 18.68
CA SER A 123 6.85 -17.58 17.64
C SER A 123 7.98 -16.56 17.75
N SER A 124 9.13 -16.85 17.12
CA SER A 124 10.29 -15.93 17.16
C SER A 124 9.93 -14.55 16.58
N VAL A 125 9.20 -14.52 15.47
CA VAL A 125 8.81 -13.29 14.78
C VAL A 125 7.77 -12.49 15.60
N ALA A 126 6.78 -13.16 16.19
CA ALA A 126 5.81 -12.49 17.08
C ALA A 126 6.47 -12.01 18.38
N ASN A 127 7.44 -12.76 18.92
CA ASN A 127 8.21 -12.36 20.10
C ASN A 127 9.14 -11.16 19.81
N GLU A 128 9.63 -11.01 18.58
CA GLU A 128 10.36 -9.80 18.14
C GLU A 128 9.46 -8.56 18.22
N ARG A 129 8.18 -8.66 17.83
CA ARG A 129 7.20 -7.57 18.04
C ARG A 129 7.05 -7.23 19.52
N VAL A 130 6.96 -8.26 20.40
CA VAL A 130 6.86 -8.06 21.84
C VAL A 130 8.10 -7.34 22.39
N ALA A 131 9.29 -7.77 21.97
CA ALA A 131 10.55 -7.13 22.33
C ALA A 131 10.64 -5.68 21.85
N ASN A 132 10.01 -5.37 20.71
CA ASN A 132 9.88 -4.01 20.16
C ASN A 132 8.74 -3.20 20.82
N GLY A 133 8.18 -3.65 21.96
CA GLY A 133 7.25 -2.89 22.78
C GLY A 133 5.75 -3.15 22.52
N ARG A 134 5.40 -4.10 21.63
CA ARG A 134 3.98 -4.39 21.33
C ARG A 134 3.62 -5.84 21.65
N THR A 135 3.00 -6.08 22.80
CA THR A 135 2.59 -7.42 23.23
C THR A 135 1.42 -7.97 22.40
N GLN A 136 0.36 -7.20 22.24
CA GLN A 136 -0.83 -7.62 21.51
C GLN A 136 -0.64 -7.48 20.00
N PRO A 137 -1.09 -8.45 19.19
CA PRO A 137 -1.10 -8.31 17.75
C PRO A 137 -2.01 -7.16 17.30
N TRP A 138 -1.75 -6.64 16.12
CA TRP A 138 -2.70 -5.75 15.44
C TRP A 138 -3.72 -6.55 14.66
N LYS A 139 -4.84 -5.92 14.35
CA LYS A 139 -5.78 -6.39 13.33
C LYS A 139 -5.39 -5.74 12.01
N VAL A 140 -5.05 -6.58 11.04
CA VAL A 140 -4.70 -6.15 9.68
C VAL A 140 -5.56 -6.94 8.72
N LYS A 141 -6.56 -6.28 8.16
CA LYS A 141 -7.50 -6.90 7.21
C LYS A 141 -6.93 -6.87 5.79
N TYR A 142 -6.53 -5.71 5.32
CA TYR A 142 -6.19 -5.50 3.91
C TYR A 142 -4.70 -5.71 3.64
N ILE A 143 -4.41 -6.65 2.74
CA ILE A 143 -3.05 -6.96 2.28
C ILE A 143 -3.00 -6.87 0.77
N GLY A 144 -2.26 -5.89 0.25
CA GLY A 144 -1.92 -5.80 -1.16
C GLY A 144 -0.67 -6.63 -1.45
N ILE A 145 -0.76 -7.53 -2.42
CA ILE A 145 0.36 -8.37 -2.83
C ILE A 145 0.95 -7.78 -4.11
N GLY A 146 1.92 -6.90 -3.91
CA GLY A 146 2.56 -6.09 -4.94
C GLY A 146 1.91 -4.71 -5.13
N ASN A 147 2.58 -3.88 -5.92
CA ASN A 147 2.15 -2.56 -6.35
C ASN A 147 2.72 -2.25 -7.73
N GLU A 148 1.87 -1.92 -8.70
CA GLU A 148 2.27 -1.54 -10.06
C GLU A 148 3.33 -2.49 -10.65
N ASN A 149 3.13 -3.80 -10.51
CA ASN A 149 4.11 -4.80 -10.91
C ASN A 149 4.34 -4.84 -12.43
N TRP A 150 3.42 -4.27 -13.22
CA TRP A 150 3.57 -3.98 -14.64
C TRP A 150 4.60 -2.86 -14.92
N GLY A 151 5.00 -2.10 -13.93
CA GLY A 151 5.92 -0.97 -14.01
C GLY A 151 6.96 -1.00 -12.90
N CYS A 152 6.94 0.01 -12.01
CA CYS A 152 7.95 0.18 -10.96
C CYS A 152 8.05 -0.99 -9.95
N GLY A 153 7.01 -1.81 -9.84
CA GLY A 153 7.01 -3.00 -8.98
C GLY A 153 7.64 -4.24 -9.60
N GLY A 154 8.44 -4.10 -10.66
CA GLY A 154 9.20 -5.23 -11.22
C GLY A 154 9.11 -5.41 -12.73
N ASN A 155 8.35 -4.56 -13.43
CA ASN A 155 8.16 -4.59 -14.88
C ASN A 155 7.79 -6.00 -15.40
N MET A 156 6.78 -6.59 -14.76
CA MET A 156 6.35 -7.97 -15.01
C MET A 156 5.30 -8.03 -16.13
N ASP A 157 5.30 -9.14 -16.86
CA ASP A 157 4.14 -9.51 -17.67
C ASP A 157 3.00 -10.02 -16.77
N PRO A 158 1.72 -9.87 -17.16
CA PRO A 158 0.57 -10.23 -16.30
C PRO A 158 0.54 -11.71 -15.92
N GLU A 159 1.01 -12.62 -16.81
CA GLU A 159 1.11 -14.06 -16.54
C GLU A 159 2.17 -14.36 -15.47
N TYR A 160 3.30 -13.69 -15.53
CA TYR A 160 4.36 -13.85 -14.55
C TYR A 160 3.91 -13.30 -13.20
N TYR A 161 3.33 -12.10 -13.19
CA TYR A 161 2.75 -11.53 -11.97
C TYR A 161 1.71 -12.47 -11.35
N ALA A 162 0.78 -13.01 -12.13
CA ALA A 162 -0.24 -13.93 -11.61
C ALA A 162 0.38 -15.19 -10.98
N SER A 163 1.50 -15.67 -11.51
CA SER A 163 2.25 -16.81 -10.96
C SER A 163 2.94 -16.43 -9.63
N GLU A 164 3.60 -15.29 -9.57
CA GLU A 164 4.21 -14.76 -8.36
C GLU A 164 3.15 -14.46 -7.29
N TYR A 165 2.04 -13.80 -7.68
CA TYR A 165 0.91 -13.55 -6.81
C TYR A 165 0.41 -14.83 -6.13
N LYS A 166 0.15 -15.90 -6.92
CA LYS A 166 -0.28 -17.20 -6.38
C LYS A 166 0.73 -17.79 -5.41
N ARG A 167 2.02 -17.63 -5.68
CA ARG A 167 3.09 -18.08 -4.80
C ARG A 167 3.10 -17.30 -3.48
N TYR A 168 3.05 -15.97 -3.53
CA TYR A 168 3.04 -15.13 -2.33
C TYR A 168 1.78 -15.35 -1.49
N GLN A 169 0.59 -15.30 -2.10
CA GLN A 169 -0.67 -15.45 -1.38
C GLN A 169 -0.81 -16.81 -0.69
N GLN A 170 -0.15 -17.85 -1.22
CA GLN A 170 -0.15 -19.18 -0.61
C GLN A 170 0.50 -19.18 0.78
N PHE A 171 1.49 -18.36 1.00
CA PHE A 171 2.22 -18.25 2.26
C PHE A 171 1.75 -17.08 3.15
N CYS A 172 0.97 -16.16 2.61
CA CYS A 172 0.29 -15.12 3.38
C CYS A 172 -0.94 -15.76 4.04
N LYS A 173 -0.80 -16.18 5.29
CA LYS A 173 -1.83 -16.93 6.02
C LYS A 173 -2.46 -16.09 7.13
N ASP A 174 -3.69 -16.42 7.43
CA ASP A 174 -4.38 -15.94 8.62
C ASP A 174 -3.61 -16.37 9.88
N CYS A 175 -3.51 -15.50 10.87
CA CYS A 175 -2.91 -15.75 12.15
C CYS A 175 -3.93 -15.50 13.28
N GLY A 176 -4.15 -16.52 14.12
CA GLY A 176 -5.13 -16.43 15.19
C GLY A 176 -6.54 -16.13 14.66
N ASP A 177 -7.13 -15.05 15.12
CA ASP A 177 -8.45 -14.55 14.69
C ASP A 177 -8.35 -13.38 13.67
N ASN A 178 -7.17 -13.18 13.08
CA ASN A 178 -6.97 -12.19 12.03
C ASN A 178 -7.18 -12.82 10.65
N HIS A 179 -8.16 -12.36 9.91
CA HIS A 179 -8.48 -12.83 8.57
C HIS A 179 -8.05 -11.82 7.52
N LEU A 180 -7.27 -12.28 6.54
CA LEU A 180 -6.69 -11.45 5.50
C LEU A 180 -7.64 -11.29 4.30
N TYR A 181 -7.85 -10.05 3.89
CA TYR A 181 -8.46 -9.69 2.63
C TYR A 181 -7.35 -9.39 1.62
N LYS A 182 -7.04 -10.37 0.77
CA LYS A 182 -5.91 -10.32 -0.16
C LYS A 182 -6.29 -9.61 -1.43
N ILE A 183 -5.52 -8.61 -1.80
CA ILE A 183 -5.75 -7.75 -2.96
C ILE A 183 -4.60 -7.97 -3.95
N ALA A 184 -4.92 -8.36 -5.18
CA ALA A 184 -3.94 -8.48 -6.24
C ALA A 184 -3.65 -7.12 -6.87
N CYS A 185 -2.42 -6.92 -7.35
CA CYS A 185 -2.08 -5.76 -8.18
C CYS A 185 -2.82 -5.87 -9.51
N GLY A 186 -3.72 -4.94 -9.75
CA GLY A 186 -4.49 -4.84 -10.97
C GLY A 186 -3.85 -3.90 -11.99
N PRO A 187 -4.62 -3.51 -13.01
CA PRO A 187 -4.11 -2.85 -14.20
C PRO A 187 -3.69 -1.39 -14.00
N ASN A 188 -2.94 -0.89 -14.97
CA ASN A 188 -2.74 0.53 -15.19
C ASN A 188 -3.82 1.06 -16.12
N SER A 189 -4.71 1.91 -15.60
CA SER A 189 -5.77 2.56 -16.38
C SER A 189 -6.58 1.54 -17.22
N ASP A 190 -6.53 1.64 -18.53
CA ASP A 190 -7.25 0.85 -19.52
C ASP A 190 -6.45 -0.38 -20.03
N ASP A 191 -5.47 -0.86 -19.27
CA ASP A 191 -4.80 -2.12 -19.60
C ASP A 191 -5.73 -3.32 -19.29
N TYR A 192 -6.70 -3.49 -20.17
CA TYR A 192 -7.68 -4.59 -20.10
C TYR A 192 -7.02 -5.97 -20.26
N HIS A 193 -5.89 -6.02 -20.95
CA HIS A 193 -5.12 -7.27 -21.11
C HIS A 193 -4.59 -7.75 -19.76
N TRP A 194 -4.07 -6.85 -18.92
CA TRP A 194 -3.62 -7.21 -17.56
C TRP A 194 -4.75 -7.85 -16.76
N THR A 195 -5.92 -7.22 -16.74
CA THR A 195 -7.08 -7.76 -16.01
C THR A 195 -7.50 -9.11 -16.55
N GLU A 196 -7.60 -9.26 -17.88
CA GLU A 196 -8.00 -10.52 -18.48
C GLU A 196 -7.03 -11.65 -18.16
N GLU A 197 -5.72 -11.42 -18.30
CA GLU A 197 -4.71 -12.44 -18.03
C GLU A 197 -4.61 -12.78 -16.53
N LEU A 198 -4.80 -11.81 -15.66
CA LEU A 198 -4.87 -12.04 -14.22
C LEU A 198 -6.09 -12.88 -13.86
N MET A 199 -7.29 -12.50 -14.30
CA MET A 199 -8.56 -13.19 -13.99
C MET A 199 -8.63 -14.60 -14.55
N LYS A 200 -7.97 -14.90 -15.67
CA LYS A 200 -7.81 -16.28 -16.17
C LYS A 200 -7.07 -17.20 -15.20
N ARG A 201 -6.23 -16.66 -14.32
CA ARG A 201 -5.26 -17.42 -13.50
C ARG A 201 -5.53 -17.40 -12.01
N ILE A 202 -6.34 -16.45 -11.52
CA ILE A 202 -6.74 -16.35 -10.13
C ILE A 202 -8.25 -16.64 -9.98
N ASN A 203 -8.65 -16.91 -8.76
CA ASN A 203 -10.06 -17.07 -8.38
C ASN A 203 -10.23 -16.67 -6.90
N ARG A 204 -11.45 -16.77 -6.36
CA ARG A 204 -11.80 -16.41 -4.98
C ARG A 204 -10.92 -17.07 -3.89
N LEU A 205 -10.27 -18.19 -4.17
CA LEU A 205 -9.37 -18.85 -3.22
C LEU A 205 -8.00 -18.15 -3.14
N HIS A 206 -7.66 -17.38 -4.17
CA HIS A 206 -6.41 -16.66 -4.27
C HIS A 206 -6.55 -15.19 -3.85
N ALA A 207 -7.54 -14.49 -4.38
CA ALA A 207 -7.78 -13.06 -4.17
C ALA A 207 -9.23 -12.78 -3.75
N ARG A 208 -9.43 -11.61 -3.16
CA ARG A 208 -10.75 -11.06 -2.80
C ARG A 208 -11.02 -9.73 -3.49
N ALA A 209 -10.01 -9.15 -4.11
CA ALA A 209 -10.09 -7.95 -4.93
C ALA A 209 -8.88 -7.83 -5.83
N ILE A 210 -9.00 -6.98 -6.85
CA ILE A 210 -7.86 -6.42 -7.60
C ILE A 210 -7.84 -4.90 -7.43
N SER A 211 -6.66 -4.30 -7.41
CA SER A 211 -6.52 -2.85 -7.38
C SER A 211 -6.59 -2.27 -8.79
N LEU A 212 -7.02 -1.02 -8.93
CA LEU A 212 -6.96 -0.26 -10.18
C LEU A 212 -6.18 1.02 -9.93
N HIS A 213 -5.25 1.34 -10.81
CA HIS A 213 -4.51 2.59 -10.78
C HIS A 213 -4.85 3.46 -11.99
N TYR A 214 -5.35 4.66 -11.73
CA TYR A 214 -5.68 5.65 -12.74
C TYR A 214 -5.22 7.03 -12.28
N TYR A 215 -4.46 7.73 -13.13
CA TYR A 215 -4.02 9.09 -12.86
C TYR A 215 -4.73 10.07 -13.79
N THR A 216 -5.29 11.13 -13.22
CA THR A 216 -5.85 12.25 -13.96
C THR A 216 -4.88 13.41 -13.93
N VAL A 217 -4.41 13.83 -15.11
CA VAL A 217 -3.57 15.01 -15.29
C VAL A 217 -4.07 15.80 -16.49
N LEU A 218 -3.87 17.14 -16.49
CA LEU A 218 -4.32 18.02 -17.55
C LEU A 218 -3.73 17.64 -18.92
N GLY A 219 -2.42 17.49 -18.99
CA GLY A 219 -1.67 17.11 -20.17
C GLY A 219 -1.34 15.62 -20.22
N ASN A 220 -0.06 15.32 -20.15
CA ASN A 220 0.52 13.97 -20.07
C ASN A 220 1.45 13.86 -18.84
N TRP A 221 2.17 12.74 -18.72
CA TRP A 221 3.01 12.47 -17.55
C TRP A 221 4.18 13.46 -17.42
N GLU A 222 4.75 13.92 -18.54
CA GLU A 222 5.84 14.91 -18.57
C GLU A 222 5.33 16.33 -18.33
N HIS A 223 4.08 16.63 -18.73
CA HIS A 223 3.47 17.97 -18.68
C HIS A 223 2.11 17.89 -17.99
N LYS A 224 2.12 17.81 -16.66
CA LYS A 224 0.93 17.58 -15.84
C LYS A 224 0.02 18.82 -15.68
N GLY A 225 0.50 20.00 -16.03
CA GLY A 225 -0.16 21.28 -15.73
C GLY A 225 0.18 21.80 -14.33
N SER A 226 -0.20 23.04 -14.06
CA SER A 226 -0.05 23.66 -12.74
C SER A 226 -1.15 23.19 -11.79
N ALA A 227 -0.81 22.97 -10.53
CA ALA A 227 -1.78 22.66 -9.48
C ALA A 227 -2.48 23.91 -8.91
N THR A 228 -1.94 25.10 -9.15
CA THR A 228 -2.41 26.36 -8.55
C THR A 228 -2.69 27.45 -9.58
N GLU A 229 -2.09 27.36 -10.77
CA GLU A 229 -2.22 28.34 -11.85
C GLU A 229 -2.84 27.68 -13.06
N PHE A 230 -4.17 27.61 -13.09
CA PHE A 230 -4.97 27.02 -14.17
C PHE A 230 -6.21 27.87 -14.44
N ASP A 231 -6.68 27.86 -15.68
CA ASP A 231 -7.91 28.53 -16.10
C ASP A 231 -9.14 27.60 -16.01
N ASP A 232 -10.32 28.16 -16.23
CA ASP A 232 -11.59 27.41 -16.21
C ASP A 232 -11.60 26.25 -17.22
N LYS A 233 -10.99 26.45 -18.40
CA LYS A 233 -10.92 25.42 -19.43
C LYS A 233 -10.07 24.23 -18.97
N GLU A 234 -8.92 24.48 -18.38
CA GLU A 234 -8.03 23.46 -17.84
C GLU A 234 -8.68 22.70 -16.68
N TYR A 235 -9.43 23.42 -15.82
CA TYR A 235 -10.23 22.79 -14.77
C TYR A 235 -11.27 21.82 -15.35
N TYR A 236 -12.10 22.26 -16.30
CA TYR A 236 -13.13 21.40 -16.90
C TYR A 236 -12.55 20.24 -17.70
N ILE A 237 -11.41 20.39 -18.37
CA ILE A 237 -10.71 19.27 -19.02
C ILE A 237 -10.28 18.22 -18.00
N THR A 238 -9.75 18.66 -16.86
CA THR A 238 -9.33 17.74 -15.78
C THR A 238 -10.53 16.99 -15.21
N ILE A 239 -11.65 17.68 -14.96
CA ILE A 239 -12.88 17.03 -14.50
C ILE A 239 -13.41 16.02 -15.52
N GLN A 240 -13.42 16.36 -16.81
CA GLN A 240 -13.85 15.45 -17.88
C GLN A 240 -12.98 14.19 -17.93
N LYS A 241 -11.64 14.36 -17.84
CA LYS A 241 -10.72 13.21 -17.77
C LYS A 241 -10.96 12.36 -16.52
N THR A 242 -11.27 12.99 -15.38
CA THR A 242 -11.58 12.26 -14.14
C THR A 242 -12.83 11.40 -14.29
N LEU A 243 -13.87 11.88 -14.96
CA LEU A 243 -15.10 11.12 -15.20
C LEU A 243 -14.88 9.85 -16.04
N HIS A 244 -13.84 9.81 -16.86
CA HIS A 244 -13.49 8.60 -17.64
C HIS A 244 -13.15 7.38 -16.78
N ILE A 245 -12.89 7.56 -15.49
CA ILE A 245 -12.67 6.42 -14.57
C ILE A 245 -13.89 5.49 -14.53
N ALA A 246 -15.10 6.00 -14.72
CA ALA A 246 -16.31 5.18 -14.74
C ALA A 246 -16.27 4.19 -15.93
N ASP A 247 -15.94 4.67 -17.13
CA ASP A 247 -15.83 3.81 -18.32
C ASP A 247 -14.73 2.75 -18.16
N ILE A 248 -13.61 3.11 -17.50
CA ILE A 248 -12.51 2.20 -17.23
C ILE A 248 -12.97 1.10 -16.28
N ILE A 249 -13.64 1.46 -15.18
CA ILE A 249 -14.16 0.51 -14.19
C ILE A 249 -15.16 -0.45 -14.85
N ASP A 250 -16.14 0.08 -15.60
CA ASP A 250 -17.16 -0.74 -16.24
C ASP A 250 -16.55 -1.80 -17.17
N LYS A 251 -15.56 -1.43 -17.98
CA LYS A 251 -14.88 -2.38 -18.86
C LYS A 251 -14.04 -3.42 -18.11
N HIS A 252 -13.40 -3.06 -17.01
CA HIS A 252 -12.70 -4.05 -16.19
C HIS A 252 -13.70 -5.00 -15.53
N LEU A 253 -14.84 -4.50 -15.06
CA LEU A 253 -15.90 -5.33 -14.49
C LEU A 253 -16.48 -6.31 -15.54
N GLU A 254 -16.72 -5.87 -16.79
CA GLU A 254 -17.14 -6.77 -17.88
C GLU A 254 -16.16 -7.95 -18.08
N ILE A 255 -14.86 -7.70 -17.94
CA ILE A 255 -13.82 -8.74 -18.02
C ILE A 255 -13.88 -9.64 -16.77
N MET A 256 -14.00 -9.04 -15.59
CA MET A 256 -14.06 -9.79 -14.34
C MET A 256 -15.28 -10.72 -14.32
N ASP A 257 -16.46 -10.23 -14.71
CA ASP A 257 -17.71 -11.01 -14.77
C ASP A 257 -17.60 -12.26 -15.64
N LYS A 258 -16.79 -12.20 -16.68
CA LYS A 258 -16.55 -13.37 -17.57
C LYS A 258 -15.84 -14.52 -16.86
N TYR A 259 -14.97 -14.22 -15.88
CA TYR A 259 -14.15 -15.21 -15.17
C TYR A 259 -14.59 -15.44 -13.72
N ASP A 260 -15.38 -14.53 -13.17
CA ASP A 260 -15.90 -14.55 -11.81
C ASP A 260 -17.38 -14.13 -11.78
N PRO A 261 -18.28 -14.91 -12.39
CA PRO A 261 -19.70 -14.55 -12.50
C PRO A 261 -20.43 -14.49 -11.15
N GLU A 262 -19.83 -15.01 -10.09
CA GLU A 262 -20.37 -14.96 -8.73
C GLU A 262 -19.93 -13.69 -7.98
N HIS A 263 -19.09 -12.84 -8.59
CA HIS A 263 -18.55 -11.60 -8.00
C HIS A 263 -17.87 -11.81 -6.64
N ASP A 264 -17.06 -12.85 -6.54
CA ASP A 264 -16.31 -13.20 -5.33
C ASP A 264 -15.01 -12.39 -5.16
N ILE A 265 -14.53 -11.73 -6.27
CA ILE A 265 -13.29 -10.91 -6.35
C ILE A 265 -13.65 -9.45 -6.58
#